data_e33067c4af22cd9d4d64770d5a10c21c
#
_entry.id   e33067c4af22cd9d4d64770d5a10c21c
#
_cell.length_a   1.000
_cell.length_b   1.000
_cell.length_c   1.000
_cell.angle_alpha   90.00
_cell.angle_beta   90.00
_cell.angle_gamma   90.00
#
_symmetry.space_group_name_H-M   'P 1'
#
loop_
_entity.id
_entity.type
_entity.pdbx_description
1 polymer ?
#
loop_
_entity_poly.entity_id
_entity_poly.type
_entity_poly.pdbx_seq_one_letter_code
_entity_poly.pdbx_strand_id
1 'polypeptide(L)'
;MPDDTHDDRLTLLERAQLLYDATLRRHGELLDRHEARMDALAANLIALREIQDRQQGMLEALTTLAGQHQDRMDALQRTLDAIKDMLDRGNGH
;
A
#
# COMPACT_ATOMS: atom_id res chain seq x y z
N MET A 1 -24.06 62.80 12.45
CA MET A 1 -25.26 62.72 11.61
C MET A 1 -25.67 61.28 11.41
N PRO A 2 -26.96 60.96 11.42
CA PRO A 2 -27.42 59.55 11.31
C PRO A 2 -26.99 58.85 10.02
N ASP A 3 -26.87 59.61 8.91
CA ASP A 3 -26.53 59.05 7.60
C ASP A 3 -25.11 58.52 7.53
N ASP A 4 -24.15 59.19 8.17
CA ASP A 4 -22.75 58.74 8.21
C ASP A 4 -22.60 57.40 8.98
N THR A 5 -23.33 57.25 10.05
CA THR A 5 -23.33 56.03 10.84
C THR A 5 -23.96 54.85 10.08
N HIS A 6 -25.01 55.14 9.31
CA HIS A 6 -25.70 54.17 8.48
C HIS A 6 -24.79 53.69 7.34
N ASP A 7 -24.11 54.61 6.66
CA ASP A 7 -23.17 54.31 5.59
C ASP A 7 -21.97 53.52 6.12
N ASP A 8 -21.46 53.86 7.33
CA ASP A 8 -20.38 53.14 7.97
C ASP A 8 -20.77 51.67 8.29
N ARG A 9 -22.00 51.46 8.74
CA ARG A 9 -22.53 50.13 9.01
C ARG A 9 -22.66 49.31 7.75
N LEU A 10 -23.16 49.89 6.67
CA LEU A 10 -23.28 49.25 5.36
C LEU A 10 -21.90 48.86 4.84
N THR A 11 -20.92 49.73 4.97
CA THR A 11 -19.54 49.46 4.54
C THR A 11 -18.95 48.30 5.33
N LEU A 12 -19.19 48.22 6.65
CA LEU A 12 -18.74 47.14 7.49
C LEU A 12 -19.41 45.83 7.11
N LEU A 13 -20.71 45.84 6.83
CA LEU A 13 -21.44 44.65 6.38
C LEU A 13 -20.96 44.17 5.03
N GLU A 14 -20.69 45.09 4.10
CA GLU A 14 -20.16 44.76 2.78
C GLU A 14 -18.76 44.08 2.90
N ARG A 15 -17.89 44.62 3.76
CA ARG A 15 -16.57 44.04 4.02
C ARG A 15 -16.69 42.66 4.65
N ALA A 16 -17.60 42.52 5.61
CA ALA A 16 -17.84 41.22 6.24
C ALA A 16 -18.35 40.20 5.23
N GLN A 17 -19.21 40.59 4.32
CA GLN A 17 -19.72 39.73 3.26
C GLN A 17 -18.62 39.32 2.31
N LEU A 18 -17.71 40.23 1.91
CA LEU A 18 -16.61 39.95 1.04
C LEU A 18 -15.62 38.96 1.70
N LEU A 19 -15.34 39.14 2.99
CA LEU A 19 -14.50 38.23 3.76
C LEU A 19 -15.13 36.84 3.89
N TYR A 20 -16.44 36.82 4.13
CA TYR A 20 -17.18 35.57 4.23
C TYR A 20 -17.16 34.81 2.91
N ASP A 21 -17.41 35.51 1.80
CA ASP A 21 -17.37 34.90 0.46
C ASP A 21 -15.98 34.39 0.11
N ALA A 22 -14.93 35.14 0.45
CA ALA A 22 -13.56 34.71 0.24
C ALA A 22 -13.22 33.47 1.07
N THR A 23 -13.69 33.41 2.31
CA THR A 23 -13.51 32.26 3.19
C THR A 23 -14.22 31.02 2.65
N LEU A 24 -15.46 31.18 2.16
CA LEU A 24 -16.21 30.08 1.55
C LEU A 24 -15.50 29.55 0.30
N ARG A 25 -14.98 30.45 -0.52
CA ARG A 25 -14.25 30.06 -1.73
C ARG A 25 -12.99 29.26 -1.37
N ARG A 26 -12.24 29.76 -0.40
CA ARG A 26 -11.04 29.09 0.09
C ARG A 26 -11.34 27.72 0.66
N HIS A 27 -12.43 27.61 1.42
CA HIS A 27 -12.89 26.33 1.97
C HIS A 27 -13.24 25.36 0.85
N GLY A 28 -13.93 25.80 -0.18
CA GLY A 28 -14.26 24.99 -1.35
C GLY A 28 -13.01 24.45 -2.03
N GLU A 29 -12.01 25.32 -2.24
CA GLU A 29 -10.72 24.91 -2.84
C GLU A 29 -9.99 23.89 -1.98
N LEU A 30 -10.00 24.06 -0.66
CA LEU A 30 -9.36 23.13 0.27
C LEU A 30 -10.08 21.77 0.28
N LEU A 31 -11.41 21.79 0.21
CA LEU A 31 -12.20 20.55 0.13
C LEU A 31 -11.92 19.80 -1.16
N ASP A 32 -11.83 20.52 -2.29
CA ASP A 32 -11.49 19.90 -3.58
C ASP A 32 -10.12 19.26 -3.56
N ARG A 33 -9.12 19.93 -2.97
CA ARG A 33 -7.78 19.37 -2.81
C ARG A 33 -7.77 18.16 -1.90
N HIS A 34 -8.55 18.22 -0.82
CA HIS A 34 -8.66 17.11 0.11
C HIS A 34 -9.29 15.90 -0.57
N GLU A 35 -10.34 16.10 -1.33
CA GLU A 35 -10.99 15.05 -2.10
C GLU A 35 -10.01 14.40 -3.08
N ALA A 36 -9.24 15.23 -3.82
CA ALA A 36 -8.23 14.73 -4.75
C ALA A 36 -7.15 13.89 -4.04
N ARG A 37 -6.73 14.32 -2.85
CA ARG A 37 -5.77 13.57 -2.03
C ARG A 37 -6.35 12.25 -1.55
N MET A 38 -7.61 12.25 -1.14
CA MET A 38 -8.28 11.03 -0.70
C MET A 38 -8.42 10.03 -1.84
N ASP A 39 -8.75 10.50 -3.04
CA ASP A 39 -8.81 9.66 -4.23
C ASP A 39 -7.45 9.05 -4.57
N ALA A 40 -6.39 9.86 -4.48
CA ALA A 40 -5.02 9.39 -4.70
C ALA A 40 -4.60 8.34 -3.67
N LEU A 41 -4.96 8.56 -2.39
CA LEU A 41 -4.70 7.59 -1.33
C LEU A 41 -5.45 6.27 -1.56
N ALA A 42 -6.73 6.36 -1.97
CA ALA A 42 -7.51 5.17 -2.28
C ALA A 42 -6.87 4.37 -3.42
N ALA A 43 -6.41 5.04 -4.48
CA ALA A 43 -5.72 4.39 -5.59
C ALA A 43 -4.42 3.74 -5.14
N ASN A 44 -3.65 4.41 -4.27
CA ASN A 44 -2.41 3.87 -3.72
C ASN A 44 -2.67 2.63 -2.85
N LEU A 45 -3.74 2.65 -2.05
CA LEU A 45 -4.11 1.49 -1.23
C LEU A 45 -4.48 0.28 -2.07
N ILE A 46 -5.21 0.50 -3.18
CA ILE A 46 -5.54 -0.57 -4.12
C ILE A 46 -4.26 -1.14 -4.74
N ALA A 47 -3.35 -0.28 -5.18
CA ALA A 47 -2.08 -0.70 -5.77
C ALA A 47 -1.22 -1.49 -4.77
N LEU A 48 -1.17 -1.06 -3.51
CA LEU A 48 -0.46 -1.77 -2.44
C LEU A 48 -1.06 -3.14 -2.18
N ARG A 49 -2.37 -3.24 -2.19
CA ARG A 49 -3.05 -4.51 -2.02
C ARG A 49 -2.71 -5.50 -3.14
N GLU A 50 -2.68 -5.02 -4.37
CA GLU A 50 -2.27 -5.84 -5.51
C GLU A 50 -0.83 -6.34 -5.37
N ILE A 51 0.07 -5.47 -4.90
CA ILE A 51 1.47 -5.83 -4.64
C ILE A 51 1.54 -6.90 -3.55
N GLN A 52 0.78 -6.73 -2.47
CA GLN A 52 0.72 -7.72 -1.39
C GLN A 52 0.22 -9.07 -1.88
N ASP A 53 -0.82 -9.09 -2.71
CA ASP A 53 -1.36 -10.32 -3.28
C ASP A 53 -0.32 -11.02 -4.14
N ARG A 54 0.44 -10.28 -4.95
CA ARG A 54 1.54 -10.84 -5.76
C ARG A 54 2.65 -11.40 -4.87
N GLN A 55 3.02 -10.67 -3.82
CA GLN A 55 4.03 -11.12 -2.87
C GLN A 55 3.60 -12.41 -2.18
N GLN A 56 2.34 -12.49 -1.79
CA GLN A 56 1.79 -13.69 -1.19
C GLN A 56 1.87 -14.88 -2.15
N GLY A 57 1.50 -14.68 -3.41
CA GLY A 57 1.62 -15.71 -4.44
C GLY A 57 3.05 -16.15 -4.65
N MET A 58 4.01 -15.22 -4.65
CA MET A 58 5.43 -15.54 -4.77
C MET A 58 5.93 -16.34 -3.57
N LEU A 59 5.50 -15.97 -2.36
CA LEU A 59 5.88 -16.72 -1.15
C LEU A 59 5.34 -18.13 -1.19
N GLU A 60 4.11 -18.33 -1.62
CA GLU A 60 3.51 -19.65 -1.78
C GLU A 60 4.29 -20.49 -2.81
N ALA A 61 4.65 -19.89 -3.94
CA ALA A 61 5.44 -20.55 -4.96
C ALA A 61 6.83 -20.94 -4.45
N LEU A 62 7.49 -20.05 -3.70
CA LEU A 62 8.78 -20.33 -3.08
C LEU A 62 8.70 -21.44 -2.04
N THR A 63 7.64 -21.47 -1.24
CA THR A 63 7.41 -22.52 -0.26
C THR A 63 7.24 -23.87 -0.95
N THR A 64 6.48 -23.93 -2.03
CA THR A 64 6.31 -25.14 -2.83
C THR A 64 7.63 -25.60 -3.42
N LEU A 65 8.41 -24.67 -3.97
CA LEU A 65 9.70 -24.95 -4.58
C LEU A 65 10.68 -25.48 -3.53
N ALA A 66 10.70 -24.88 -2.34
CA ALA A 66 11.54 -25.32 -1.24
C ALA A 66 11.19 -26.76 -0.81
N GLY A 67 9.89 -27.07 -0.74
CA GLY A 67 9.42 -28.43 -0.44
C GLY A 67 9.88 -29.44 -1.48
N GLN A 68 9.77 -29.11 -2.76
CA GLN A 68 10.23 -29.94 -3.86
C GLN A 68 11.77 -30.15 -3.80
N HIS A 69 12.48 -29.08 -3.49
CA HIS A 69 13.94 -29.14 -3.35
C HIS A 69 14.34 -30.08 -2.20
N GLN A 70 13.64 -29.98 -1.07
CA GLN A 70 13.89 -30.84 0.08
C GLN A 70 13.63 -32.30 -0.27
N ASP A 71 12.56 -32.61 -0.98
CA ASP A 71 12.24 -33.96 -1.44
C ASP A 71 13.32 -34.52 -2.34
N ARG A 72 13.85 -33.70 -3.26
CA ARG A 72 14.97 -34.11 -4.12
C ARG A 72 16.22 -34.37 -3.33
N MET A 73 16.54 -33.55 -2.35
CA MET A 73 17.67 -33.71 -1.48
C MET A 73 17.56 -35.01 -0.68
N ASP A 74 16.37 -35.31 -0.17
CA ASP A 74 16.13 -36.55 0.56
C ASP A 74 16.30 -37.78 -0.35
N ALA A 75 15.80 -37.69 -1.58
CA ALA A 75 15.99 -38.77 -2.57
C ALA A 75 17.44 -38.99 -2.91
N LEU A 76 18.22 -37.90 -3.09
CA LEU A 76 19.65 -37.97 -3.34
C LEU A 76 20.37 -38.60 -2.16
N GLN A 77 20.02 -38.25 -0.95
CA GLN A 77 20.63 -38.81 0.26
C GLN A 77 20.39 -40.31 0.34
N ARG A 78 19.19 -40.77 0.04
CA ARG A 78 18.86 -42.21 0.01
C ARG A 78 19.67 -42.93 -1.05
N THR A 79 19.83 -42.34 -2.22
CA THR A 79 20.65 -42.92 -3.30
C THR A 79 22.12 -43.02 -2.88
N LEU A 80 22.66 -41.97 -2.27
CA LEU A 80 24.03 -41.96 -1.76
C LEU A 80 24.26 -43.03 -0.69
N ASP A 81 23.31 -43.17 0.22
CA ASP A 81 23.36 -44.16 1.29
C ASP A 81 23.33 -45.59 0.70
N ALA A 82 22.50 -45.82 -0.32
CA ALA A 82 22.44 -47.11 -0.99
C ALA A 82 23.75 -47.43 -1.72
N ILE A 83 24.36 -46.43 -2.39
CA ILE A 83 25.65 -46.60 -3.06
C ILE A 83 26.76 -46.93 -2.04
N LYS A 84 26.75 -46.20 -0.94
CA LYS A 84 27.72 -46.41 0.15
C LYS A 84 27.58 -47.81 0.72
N ASP A 85 26.36 -48.29 0.96
CA ASP A 85 26.14 -49.67 1.43
C ASP A 85 26.65 -50.72 0.43
N MET A 86 26.42 -50.49 -0.86
CA MET A 86 26.91 -51.39 -1.90
C MET A 86 28.44 -51.45 -1.93
N LEU A 87 29.10 -50.30 -1.79
CA LEU A 87 30.55 -50.20 -1.75
C LEU A 87 31.12 -50.89 -0.50
N ASP A 88 30.52 -50.68 0.64
CA ASP A 88 30.93 -51.30 1.91
C ASP A 88 30.79 -52.82 1.85
N ARG A 89 29.73 -53.33 1.24
CA ARG A 89 29.54 -54.77 1.02
C ARG A 89 30.56 -55.31 0.06
N GLY A 90 30.89 -54.61 -1.02
CA GLY A 90 31.90 -55.02 -1.99
C GLY A 90 33.28 -55.04 -1.40
N ASN A 91 33.60 -54.12 -0.51
CA ASN A 91 34.93 -54.05 0.16
C ASN A 91 35.03 -54.99 1.35
N GLY A 92 33.91 -55.48 1.88
CA GLY A 92 33.90 -56.45 3.00
C GLY A 92 34.24 -57.89 2.62
N HIS A 93 34.40 -58.12 1.34
CA HIS A 93 34.79 -59.42 0.80
C HIS A 93 36.24 -59.39 0.39
#